data_e3bcf9a7d40b308acb837419c510c169
#
_entry.id   e3bcf9a7d40b308acb837419c510c169
#
_cell.length_a   1.000
_cell.length_b   1.000
_cell.length_c   1.000
_cell.angle_alpha   90.00
_cell.angle_beta   90.00
_cell.angle_gamma   90.00
#
_symmetry.space_group_name_H-M   'P 1'
#
loop_
_entity.id
_entity.type
_entity.pdbx_description
1 polymer ?
#
loop_
_entity_poly.entity_id
_entity_poly.type
_entity_poly.pdbx_seq_one_letter_code
_entity_poly.pdbx_strand_id
1 'polypeptide(L)'
;VNAHPCILSQLFMRHNLECPRLDEYIANREEHLESVMRIIDDTVTALFEDTPKNRVIKREHARKSSSLRRDQGKKQFLRVMYGGKPGTLCIETRDKQIFYIDWTPPDFLRLFHKEFQQNSTTLLSLDEFKTYLKDNRNPLGTGMSLLAQDIERQIISVAIQTFNQNEYTTGTIIHDGFLVESLDVKDEVLRKAEQAVKLMKGYDIKLEKKSLKDFNEECLWGATGDDDEEEELQSESDTDIARHFMAFMEEKGHAFTRSEGEVFWFNPDHGIYLTGLRQLRVYMNDCPRLPADRRGKTEEQNKWVKQIESIVNDDPEFRNKVVHTTYRKIAFKNGYYDCDKKALCDYNRDVYFLMKGSIDFEESDECVRQEVWDKLFMGVFGTEEVSKYMLQSFARAMAGEIKDKRLFFIIGEPNSGKGTITEVFRLVFASQFNTLNAQDFCAKKSDGNSALSNQHLVQGRDKRIAFLNETSRARGQEWNAQAIKVFSNGGESISGRLNYDREAKCFINQQTGFCNMNDTPKINGFQSDVKIRCVAVRTAYSYVTPSEYDEATARPFQRPADPDIKDVFLQRPEVIRA
;
A
#
# COMPACT_ATOMS: atom_id res chain seq x y z
N VAL A 1 4.10 -22.82 -21.62
CA VAL A 1 4.80 -22.25 -22.77
C VAL A 1 4.74 -20.73 -22.70
N ASN A 2 5.86 -20.03 -22.87
CA ASN A 2 5.82 -18.56 -22.94
C ASN A 2 5.07 -18.14 -24.21
N ALA A 3 3.88 -17.60 -24.02
CA ALA A 3 3.02 -17.16 -25.13
C ALA A 3 3.67 -16.02 -25.94
N HIS A 4 4.36 -15.09 -25.27
CA HIS A 4 4.91 -13.89 -25.90
C HIS A 4 5.85 -14.15 -27.09
N PRO A 5 6.88 -15.02 -27.03
CA PRO A 5 7.71 -15.28 -28.21
C PRO A 5 6.90 -15.75 -29.43
N CYS A 6 5.98 -16.69 -29.23
CA CYS A 6 5.14 -17.24 -30.30
C CYS A 6 4.16 -16.19 -30.87
N ILE A 7 3.58 -15.34 -30.02
CA ILE A 7 2.71 -14.24 -30.42
C ILE A 7 3.49 -13.22 -31.23
N LEU A 8 4.69 -12.83 -30.78
CA LEU A 8 5.50 -11.80 -31.42
C LEU A 8 6.08 -12.27 -32.76
N SER A 9 6.50 -13.54 -32.90
CA SER A 9 6.91 -14.11 -34.18
C SER A 9 5.78 -14.03 -35.21
N GLN A 10 4.58 -14.49 -34.87
CA GLN A 10 3.42 -14.44 -35.74
C GLN A 10 2.99 -13.00 -36.07
N LEU A 11 3.13 -12.07 -35.10
CA LEU A 11 2.84 -10.65 -35.33
C LEU A 11 3.84 -10.04 -36.31
N PHE A 12 5.13 -10.31 -36.18
CA PHE A 12 6.15 -9.85 -37.15
C PHE A 12 5.88 -10.38 -38.53
N MET A 13 5.62 -11.68 -38.67
CA MET A 13 5.29 -12.29 -39.97
C MET A 13 4.07 -11.64 -40.66
N ARG A 14 3.03 -11.27 -39.90
CA ARG A 14 1.85 -10.58 -40.46
C ARG A 14 2.15 -9.22 -41.07
N HIS A 15 3.18 -8.56 -40.54
CA HIS A 15 3.62 -7.26 -41.01
C HIS A 15 4.84 -7.37 -41.95
N ASN A 16 5.08 -8.57 -42.52
CA ASN A 16 6.18 -8.86 -43.44
C ASN A 16 7.57 -8.55 -42.85
N LEU A 17 7.72 -8.75 -41.52
CA LEU A 17 8.99 -8.61 -40.83
C LEU A 17 9.55 -10.01 -40.57
N GLU A 18 10.63 -10.36 -41.25
CA GLU A 18 11.30 -11.64 -41.04
C GLU A 18 11.98 -11.67 -39.66
N CYS A 19 11.79 -12.77 -38.91
CA CYS A 19 12.35 -12.94 -37.57
C CYS A 19 13.01 -14.33 -37.36
N PRO A 20 13.97 -14.72 -38.24
CA PRO A 20 14.56 -16.07 -38.21
C PRO A 20 15.22 -16.42 -36.89
N ARG A 21 15.75 -15.45 -36.12
CA ARG A 21 16.37 -15.73 -34.81
C ARG A 21 15.32 -15.94 -33.72
N LEU A 22 14.20 -15.22 -33.80
CA LEU A 22 13.08 -15.47 -32.88
C LEU A 22 12.45 -16.83 -33.16
N ASP A 23 12.31 -17.22 -34.43
CA ASP A 23 11.78 -18.54 -34.82
C ASP A 23 12.73 -19.67 -34.40
N GLU A 24 14.03 -19.48 -34.60
CA GLU A 24 15.07 -20.41 -34.14
C GLU A 24 15.04 -20.57 -32.60
N TYR A 25 14.87 -19.47 -31.85
CA TYR A 25 14.72 -19.50 -30.40
C TYR A 25 13.47 -20.28 -29.98
N ILE A 26 12.33 -20.08 -30.67
CA ILE A 26 11.09 -20.80 -30.37
C ILE A 26 11.25 -22.30 -30.61
N ALA A 27 11.91 -22.67 -31.73
CA ALA A 27 12.11 -24.06 -32.14
C ALA A 27 13.11 -24.82 -31.23
N ASN A 28 14.21 -24.15 -30.83
CA ASN A 28 15.34 -24.78 -30.11
C ASN A 28 15.59 -24.11 -28.76
N ARG A 29 14.53 -23.77 -28.06
CA ARG A 29 14.57 -22.94 -26.86
C ARG A 29 15.48 -23.48 -25.75
N GLU A 30 15.38 -24.75 -25.44
CA GLU A 30 16.15 -25.35 -24.35
C GLU A 30 17.65 -25.32 -24.65
N GLU A 31 18.05 -25.62 -25.88
CA GLU A 31 19.44 -25.56 -26.32
C GLU A 31 20.03 -24.14 -26.16
N HIS A 32 19.26 -23.13 -26.56
CA HIS A 32 19.69 -21.73 -26.40
C HIS A 32 19.75 -21.31 -24.94
N LEU A 33 18.82 -21.75 -24.09
CA LEU A 33 18.87 -21.50 -22.64
C LEU A 33 20.09 -22.15 -22.01
N GLU A 34 20.39 -23.41 -22.33
CA GLU A 34 21.57 -24.13 -21.84
C GLU A 34 22.88 -23.46 -22.28
N SER A 35 22.95 -22.99 -23.52
CA SER A 35 24.10 -22.25 -24.04
C SER A 35 24.35 -20.95 -23.24
N VAL A 36 23.30 -20.19 -22.99
CA VAL A 36 23.38 -18.95 -22.19
C VAL A 36 23.75 -19.26 -20.74
N MET A 37 23.16 -20.29 -20.14
CA MET A 37 23.46 -20.72 -18.77
C MET A 37 24.93 -21.09 -18.61
N ARG A 38 25.49 -21.89 -19.54
CA ARG A 38 26.90 -22.29 -19.53
C ARG A 38 27.84 -21.08 -19.52
N ILE A 39 27.59 -20.11 -20.40
CA ILE A 39 28.40 -18.90 -20.47
C ILE A 39 28.26 -18.04 -19.19
N ILE A 40 27.07 -17.99 -18.59
CA ILE A 40 26.86 -17.34 -17.30
C ILE A 40 27.65 -18.04 -16.19
N ASP A 41 27.59 -19.36 -16.12
CA ASP A 41 28.33 -20.18 -15.17
C ASP A 41 29.84 -19.98 -15.31
N ASP A 42 30.35 -20.02 -16.55
CA ASP A 42 31.77 -19.77 -16.85
C ASP A 42 32.19 -18.34 -16.44
N THR A 43 31.37 -17.36 -16.74
CA THR A 43 31.63 -15.94 -16.38
C THR A 43 31.72 -15.76 -14.86
N VAL A 44 30.76 -16.32 -14.12
CA VAL A 44 30.75 -16.21 -12.65
C VAL A 44 31.92 -17.00 -12.04
N THR A 45 32.24 -18.16 -12.57
CA THR A 45 33.36 -18.98 -12.10
C THR A 45 34.70 -18.30 -12.33
N ALA A 46 34.86 -17.58 -13.43
CA ALA A 46 36.08 -16.82 -13.79
C ALA A 46 36.31 -15.56 -12.96
N LEU A 47 35.33 -15.10 -12.17
CA LEU A 47 35.54 -13.93 -11.30
C LEU A 47 36.65 -14.18 -10.29
N PHE A 48 37.59 -13.23 -10.15
CA PHE A 48 38.62 -13.32 -9.11
C PHE A 48 38.00 -13.15 -7.71
N GLU A 49 38.48 -13.99 -6.75
CA GLU A 49 37.93 -14.01 -5.38
C GLU A 49 38.43 -12.89 -4.47
N ASP A 50 39.32 -12.03 -4.98
CA ASP A 50 40.03 -11.03 -4.18
C ASP A 50 39.12 -9.91 -3.64
N THR A 51 37.89 -9.78 -4.13
CA THR A 51 36.96 -8.79 -3.63
C THR A 51 35.81 -9.43 -2.84
N PRO A 52 35.36 -8.79 -1.74
CA PRO A 52 34.17 -9.27 -1.00
C PRO A 52 32.94 -9.43 -1.89
N LYS A 53 32.77 -8.53 -2.87
CA LYS A 53 31.71 -8.57 -3.87
C LYS A 53 31.72 -9.88 -4.66
N ASN A 54 32.85 -10.25 -5.25
CA ASN A 54 32.96 -11.44 -6.10
C ASN A 54 32.76 -12.74 -5.32
N ARG A 55 33.24 -12.79 -4.06
CA ARG A 55 32.98 -13.93 -3.16
C ARG A 55 31.49 -14.12 -2.88
N VAL A 56 30.75 -13.03 -2.64
CA VAL A 56 29.30 -13.10 -2.45
C VAL A 56 28.61 -13.58 -3.71
N ILE A 57 28.95 -13.05 -4.88
CA ILE A 57 28.38 -13.40 -6.17
C ILE A 57 28.58 -14.89 -6.47
N LYS A 58 29.81 -15.42 -6.34
CA LYS A 58 30.11 -16.85 -6.56
C LYS A 58 29.32 -17.75 -5.63
N ARG A 59 29.27 -17.41 -4.34
CA ARG A 59 28.53 -18.17 -3.34
C ARG A 59 27.04 -18.22 -3.63
N GLU A 60 26.42 -17.08 -3.97
CA GLU A 60 25.00 -17.03 -4.30
C GLU A 60 24.69 -17.74 -5.62
N HIS A 61 25.59 -17.66 -6.60
CA HIS A 61 25.41 -18.38 -7.87
C HIS A 61 25.54 -19.91 -7.69
N ALA A 62 26.52 -20.37 -6.90
CA ALA A 62 26.70 -21.80 -6.61
C ALA A 62 25.50 -22.44 -5.87
N ARG A 63 24.76 -21.64 -5.12
CA ARG A 63 23.57 -22.07 -4.37
C ARG A 63 22.30 -22.17 -5.22
N LYS A 64 22.33 -21.72 -6.48
CA LYS A 64 21.17 -21.77 -7.35
C LYS A 64 20.95 -23.16 -7.90
N SER A 65 19.72 -23.66 -7.77
CA SER A 65 19.31 -24.91 -8.43
C SER A 65 19.37 -24.79 -9.96
N SER A 66 19.30 -25.91 -10.65
CA SER A 66 19.25 -25.95 -12.11
C SER A 66 18.08 -25.13 -12.68
N SER A 67 16.92 -25.20 -12.05
CA SER A 67 15.74 -24.41 -12.44
C SER A 67 15.98 -22.89 -12.30
N LEU A 68 16.58 -22.44 -11.21
CA LEU A 68 16.91 -21.02 -11.01
C LEU A 68 17.98 -20.51 -11.98
N ARG A 69 18.92 -21.36 -12.37
CA ARG A 69 19.92 -21.05 -13.41
C ARG A 69 19.26 -20.94 -14.77
N ARG A 70 18.36 -21.89 -15.10
CA ARG A 70 17.54 -21.84 -16.33
C ARG A 70 16.71 -20.54 -16.41
N ASP A 71 16.12 -20.11 -15.32
CA ASP A 71 15.39 -18.83 -15.24
C ASP A 71 16.30 -17.62 -15.48
N GLN A 72 17.57 -17.68 -15.06
CA GLN A 72 18.53 -16.62 -15.41
C GLN A 72 18.78 -16.54 -16.92
N GLY A 73 18.94 -17.68 -17.60
CA GLY A 73 19.04 -17.76 -19.04
C GLY A 73 17.79 -17.17 -19.74
N LYS A 74 16.61 -17.60 -19.29
CA LYS A 74 15.31 -17.08 -19.78
C LYS A 74 15.18 -15.57 -19.62
N LYS A 75 15.61 -15.03 -18.48
CA LYS A 75 15.61 -13.58 -18.20
C LYS A 75 16.45 -12.79 -19.19
N GLN A 76 17.53 -13.36 -19.76
CA GLN A 76 18.32 -12.65 -20.77
C GLN A 76 17.56 -12.49 -22.10
N PHE A 77 16.83 -13.52 -22.54
CA PHE A 77 15.99 -13.43 -23.74
C PHE A 77 14.81 -12.47 -23.52
N LEU A 78 14.11 -12.57 -22.39
CA LEU A 78 13.03 -11.63 -22.04
C LEU A 78 13.53 -10.18 -21.96
N ARG A 79 14.72 -9.98 -21.39
CA ARG A 79 15.34 -8.65 -21.36
C ARG A 79 15.51 -8.06 -22.76
N VAL A 80 15.98 -8.86 -23.70
CA VAL A 80 16.15 -8.45 -25.10
C VAL A 80 14.80 -8.13 -25.75
N MET A 81 13.80 -9.00 -25.57
CA MET A 81 12.46 -8.78 -26.13
C MET A 81 11.78 -7.54 -25.57
N TYR A 82 12.15 -7.11 -24.38
CA TYR A 82 11.61 -5.88 -23.77
C TYR A 82 12.60 -4.71 -23.77
N GLY A 83 13.42 -4.63 -24.82
CA GLY A 83 14.25 -3.47 -25.16
C GLY A 83 15.51 -3.29 -24.33
N GLY A 84 15.88 -4.26 -23.50
CA GLY A 84 17.14 -4.26 -22.77
C GLY A 84 18.30 -4.77 -23.62
N LYS A 85 19.52 -4.28 -23.38
CA LYS A 85 20.73 -4.75 -24.05
C LYS A 85 21.26 -6.00 -23.35
N PRO A 86 21.71 -7.03 -24.07
CA PRO A 86 22.48 -8.14 -23.50
C PRO A 86 23.87 -7.63 -23.08
N GLY A 87 24.51 -8.29 -22.11
CA GLY A 87 25.88 -7.94 -21.70
C GLY A 87 26.04 -7.58 -20.21
N THR A 88 24.96 -7.38 -19.49
CA THR A 88 24.98 -7.18 -18.04
C THR A 88 24.12 -8.25 -17.36
N LEU A 89 24.71 -9.04 -16.50
CA LEU A 89 24.03 -10.01 -15.67
C LEU A 89 23.66 -9.35 -14.33
N CYS A 90 22.42 -9.55 -13.90
CA CYS A 90 21.94 -9.12 -12.60
C CYS A 90 21.89 -10.33 -11.68
N ILE A 91 22.62 -10.30 -10.58
CA ILE A 91 22.61 -11.35 -9.54
C ILE A 91 22.02 -10.74 -8.28
N GLU A 92 20.85 -11.22 -7.91
CA GLU A 92 20.21 -10.88 -6.65
C GLU A 92 20.61 -11.89 -5.58
N THR A 93 21.03 -11.38 -4.42
CA THR A 93 21.35 -12.20 -3.24
C THR A 93 20.10 -12.45 -2.40
N ARG A 94 20.18 -13.36 -1.45
CA ARG A 94 19.10 -13.63 -0.47
C ARG A 94 18.72 -12.37 0.33
N ASP A 95 19.69 -11.50 0.60
CA ASP A 95 19.48 -10.23 1.32
C ASP A 95 18.96 -9.11 0.41
N LYS A 96 18.47 -9.46 -0.81
CA LYS A 96 17.97 -8.53 -1.83
C LYS A 96 18.99 -7.49 -2.32
N GLN A 97 20.26 -7.70 -2.09
CA GLN A 97 21.31 -6.90 -2.73
C GLN A 97 21.44 -7.30 -4.19
N ILE A 98 21.53 -6.32 -5.07
CA ILE A 98 21.64 -6.53 -6.51
C ILE A 98 23.06 -6.22 -6.96
N PHE A 99 23.71 -7.20 -7.55
CA PHE A 99 25.03 -7.06 -8.16
C PHE A 99 24.92 -7.13 -9.68
N TYR A 100 25.61 -6.25 -10.34
CA TYR A 100 25.73 -6.24 -11.78
C TYR A 100 27.11 -6.70 -12.19
N ILE A 101 27.16 -7.67 -13.16
CA ILE A 101 28.39 -8.22 -13.72
C ILE A 101 28.29 -8.08 -15.23
N ASP A 102 29.37 -7.57 -15.84
CA ASP A 102 29.48 -7.58 -17.28
C ASP A 102 29.87 -8.98 -17.74
N TRP A 103 29.20 -9.46 -18.77
CA TRP A 103 29.43 -10.76 -19.40
C TRP A 103 29.38 -10.64 -20.91
N THR A 104 30.03 -11.57 -21.59
CA THR A 104 29.99 -11.61 -23.07
C THR A 104 28.87 -12.52 -23.52
N PRO A 105 27.74 -11.98 -24.00
CA PRO A 105 26.63 -12.79 -24.47
C PRO A 105 27.03 -13.61 -25.70
N PRO A 106 26.47 -14.82 -25.91
CA PRO A 106 26.71 -15.61 -27.10
C PRO A 106 26.27 -14.86 -28.36
N ASP A 107 26.90 -15.22 -29.48
CA ASP A 107 26.61 -14.58 -30.79
C ASP A 107 25.14 -14.65 -31.16
N PHE A 108 24.50 -15.78 -30.90
CA PHE A 108 23.07 -15.93 -31.11
C PHE A 108 22.25 -14.85 -30.36
N LEU A 109 22.51 -14.64 -29.09
CA LEU A 109 21.76 -13.63 -28.30
C LEU A 109 22.03 -12.20 -28.79
N ARG A 110 23.24 -11.92 -29.29
CA ARG A 110 23.57 -10.61 -29.88
C ARG A 110 22.83 -10.38 -31.21
N LEU A 111 22.76 -11.41 -32.05
CA LEU A 111 22.02 -11.35 -33.32
C LEU A 111 20.52 -11.28 -33.09
N PHE A 112 20.01 -12.07 -32.15
CA PHE A 112 18.61 -12.03 -31.70
C PHE A 112 18.22 -10.62 -31.21
N HIS A 113 19.08 -9.98 -30.42
CA HIS A 113 18.85 -8.60 -29.95
C HIS A 113 18.75 -7.62 -31.14
N LYS A 114 19.67 -7.71 -32.08
CA LYS A 114 19.68 -6.80 -33.26
C LYS A 114 18.43 -6.96 -34.12
N GLU A 115 18.05 -8.20 -34.43
CA GLU A 115 16.85 -8.53 -35.18
C GLU A 115 15.59 -8.02 -34.45
N PHE A 116 15.46 -8.35 -33.19
CA PHE A 116 14.30 -7.98 -32.38
C PHE A 116 14.15 -6.46 -32.25
N GLN A 117 15.25 -5.73 -32.06
CA GLN A 117 15.24 -4.29 -31.98
C GLN A 117 14.82 -3.63 -33.30
N GLN A 118 15.32 -4.14 -34.45
CA GLN A 118 14.92 -3.64 -35.77
C GLN A 118 13.43 -3.85 -36.02
N ASN A 119 12.95 -5.08 -35.80
CA ASN A 119 11.56 -5.43 -36.05
C ASN A 119 10.62 -4.66 -35.10
N SER A 120 10.97 -4.51 -33.84
CA SER A 120 10.18 -3.73 -32.87
C SER A 120 10.10 -2.26 -33.26
N THR A 121 11.20 -1.67 -33.70
CA THR A 121 11.21 -0.28 -34.18
C THR A 121 10.30 -0.09 -35.37
N THR A 122 10.39 -0.98 -36.35
CA THR A 122 9.56 -0.93 -37.56
C THR A 122 8.09 -1.15 -37.21
N LEU A 123 7.76 -2.16 -36.42
CA LEU A 123 6.40 -2.48 -36.03
C LEU A 123 5.73 -1.32 -35.30
N LEU A 124 6.38 -0.80 -34.25
CA LEU A 124 5.83 0.28 -33.43
C LEU A 124 5.81 1.65 -34.14
N SER A 125 6.44 1.78 -35.30
CA SER A 125 6.31 2.96 -36.18
C SER A 125 5.03 2.97 -36.99
N LEU A 126 4.35 1.83 -37.15
CA LEU A 126 3.08 1.73 -37.87
C LEU A 126 1.96 2.46 -37.09
N ASP A 127 1.07 3.13 -37.84
CA ASP A 127 0.03 3.99 -37.20
C ASP A 127 -0.86 3.23 -36.21
N GLU A 128 -1.16 1.97 -36.48
CA GLU A 128 -1.97 1.12 -35.63
C GLU A 128 -1.30 0.78 -34.28
N PHE A 129 0.04 0.83 -34.21
CA PHE A 129 0.79 0.49 -32.98
C PHE A 129 1.45 1.68 -32.29
N LYS A 130 1.41 2.87 -32.84
CA LYS A 130 1.98 4.08 -32.26
C LYS A 130 1.45 4.39 -30.85
N THR A 131 0.21 4.00 -30.54
CA THR A 131 -0.42 4.19 -29.23
C THR A 131 0.27 3.44 -28.11
N TYR A 132 1.03 2.38 -28.43
CA TYR A 132 1.82 1.61 -27.47
C TYR A 132 3.16 2.28 -27.13
N LEU A 133 3.65 3.21 -27.94
CA LEU A 133 4.84 3.99 -27.62
C LEU A 133 4.53 4.96 -26.49
N LYS A 134 5.28 4.87 -25.39
CA LYS A 134 5.18 5.76 -24.24
C LYS A 134 6.44 6.59 -24.11
N ASP A 135 6.28 7.84 -23.69
CA ASP A 135 7.41 8.72 -23.41
C ASP A 135 8.03 8.32 -22.06
N ASN A 136 8.96 7.37 -22.10
CA ASN A 136 9.68 6.86 -20.95
C ASN A 136 11.11 6.45 -21.31
N ARG A 137 11.88 5.94 -20.34
CA ARG A 137 13.29 5.55 -20.52
C ARG A 137 13.51 4.39 -21.51
N ASN A 138 12.48 3.59 -21.78
CA ASN A 138 12.54 2.43 -22.68
C ASN A 138 11.27 2.33 -23.53
N PRO A 139 11.04 3.25 -24.47
CA PRO A 139 9.80 3.31 -25.26
C PRO A 139 9.51 2.03 -26.04
N LEU A 140 10.52 1.48 -26.72
CA LEU A 140 10.36 0.25 -27.52
C LEU A 140 10.02 -0.96 -26.67
N GLY A 141 10.76 -1.16 -25.57
CA GLY A 141 10.53 -2.31 -24.70
C GLY A 141 9.19 -2.25 -23.99
N THR A 142 8.80 -1.06 -23.53
CA THR A 142 7.48 -0.85 -22.94
C THR A 142 6.38 -1.07 -23.96
N GLY A 143 6.54 -0.54 -25.18
CA GLY A 143 5.57 -0.70 -26.26
C GLY A 143 5.37 -2.16 -26.64
N MET A 144 6.45 -2.91 -26.84
CA MET A 144 6.39 -4.34 -27.16
C MET A 144 5.77 -5.17 -26.03
N SER A 145 6.06 -4.85 -24.77
CA SER A 145 5.46 -5.53 -23.64
C SER A 145 3.95 -5.30 -23.57
N LEU A 146 3.51 -4.06 -23.70
CA LEU A 146 2.08 -3.71 -23.67
C LEU A 146 1.32 -4.34 -24.86
N LEU A 147 1.91 -4.32 -26.04
CA LEU A 147 1.33 -4.92 -27.24
C LEU A 147 1.19 -6.44 -27.09
N ALA A 148 2.22 -7.12 -26.62
CA ALA A 148 2.18 -8.56 -26.39
C ALA A 148 1.11 -8.94 -25.34
N GLN A 149 1.03 -8.21 -24.22
CA GLN A 149 0.01 -8.41 -23.19
C GLN A 149 -1.42 -8.16 -23.69
N ASP A 150 -1.61 -7.16 -24.53
CA ASP A 150 -2.93 -6.86 -25.08
C ASP A 150 -3.41 -7.97 -26.03
N ILE A 151 -2.52 -8.48 -26.88
CA ILE A 151 -2.80 -9.62 -27.77
C ILE A 151 -3.07 -10.89 -26.95
N GLU A 152 -2.24 -11.17 -25.94
CA GLU A 152 -2.43 -12.31 -25.04
C GLU A 152 -3.79 -12.26 -24.34
N ARG A 153 -4.20 -11.09 -23.83
CA ARG A 153 -5.52 -10.89 -23.23
C ARG A 153 -6.66 -11.18 -24.21
N GLN A 154 -6.51 -10.75 -25.46
CA GLN A 154 -7.50 -11.03 -26.50
C GLN A 154 -7.59 -12.52 -26.84
N ILE A 155 -6.46 -13.22 -26.88
CA ILE A 155 -6.37 -14.67 -27.08
C ILE A 155 -7.08 -15.42 -25.94
N ILE A 156 -6.74 -15.07 -24.68
CA ILE A 156 -7.32 -15.68 -23.49
C ILE A 156 -8.83 -15.44 -23.45
N SER A 157 -9.30 -14.25 -23.81
CA SER A 157 -10.74 -13.93 -23.86
C SER A 157 -11.52 -14.83 -24.82
N VAL A 158 -10.97 -15.10 -26.00
CA VAL A 158 -11.59 -16.02 -26.98
C VAL A 158 -11.58 -17.47 -26.46
N ALA A 159 -10.47 -17.89 -25.86
CA ALA A 159 -10.38 -19.22 -25.27
C ALA A 159 -11.41 -19.41 -24.16
N ILE A 160 -11.52 -18.49 -23.21
CA ILE A 160 -12.52 -18.48 -22.13
C ILE A 160 -13.94 -18.55 -22.70
N GLN A 161 -14.25 -17.73 -23.70
CA GLN A 161 -15.57 -17.74 -24.33
C GLN A 161 -15.89 -19.12 -24.94
N THR A 162 -14.92 -19.77 -25.57
CA THR A 162 -15.10 -21.11 -26.16
C THR A 162 -15.33 -22.17 -25.07
N PHE A 163 -14.60 -22.10 -23.95
CA PHE A 163 -14.82 -23.01 -22.81
C PHE A 163 -16.20 -22.84 -22.23
N ASN A 164 -16.64 -21.61 -21.99
CA ASN A 164 -17.98 -21.32 -21.46
C ASN A 164 -19.10 -21.80 -22.40
N GLN A 165 -18.90 -21.71 -23.73
CA GLN A 165 -19.84 -22.23 -24.73
C GLN A 165 -19.90 -23.78 -24.76
N ASN A 166 -18.89 -24.45 -24.25
CA ASN A 166 -18.84 -25.91 -24.12
C ASN A 166 -19.13 -26.39 -22.68
N GLU A 167 -19.87 -25.61 -21.89
CA GLU A 167 -20.35 -25.92 -20.55
C GLU A 167 -19.27 -26.06 -19.46
N TYR A 168 -18.08 -25.47 -19.69
CA TYR A 168 -17.05 -25.38 -18.65
C TYR A 168 -17.13 -24.02 -17.96
N THR A 169 -17.20 -24.02 -16.64
CA THR A 169 -17.07 -22.79 -15.84
C THR A 169 -15.61 -22.38 -15.80
N THR A 170 -15.33 -21.17 -16.23
CA THR A 170 -13.97 -20.60 -16.18
C THR A 170 -13.85 -19.62 -15.04
N GLY A 171 -12.75 -19.72 -14.29
CA GLY A 171 -12.43 -18.87 -13.15
C GLY A 171 -11.43 -17.76 -13.48
N THR A 172 -10.56 -17.47 -12.52
CA THR A 172 -9.59 -16.38 -12.58
C THR A 172 -8.55 -16.59 -13.67
N ILE A 173 -8.18 -15.51 -14.36
CA ILE A 173 -7.04 -15.47 -15.28
C ILE A 173 -5.76 -15.42 -14.45
N ILE A 174 -4.81 -16.32 -14.75
CA ILE A 174 -3.53 -16.40 -14.05
C ILE A 174 -2.41 -16.39 -15.09
N HIS A 175 -1.63 -15.31 -15.12
CA HIS A 175 -0.56 -15.11 -16.11
C HIS A 175 -1.07 -15.32 -17.54
N ASP A 176 -0.48 -16.28 -18.27
CA ASP A 176 -0.79 -16.66 -19.66
C ASP A 176 -1.85 -17.79 -19.75
N GLY A 177 -2.70 -17.94 -18.72
CA GLY A 177 -3.73 -18.97 -18.65
C GLY A 177 -4.96 -18.57 -17.84
N PHE A 178 -5.87 -19.52 -17.62
CA PHE A 178 -7.05 -19.34 -16.79
C PHE A 178 -7.45 -20.65 -16.12
N LEU A 179 -8.12 -20.54 -14.98
CA LEU A 179 -8.64 -21.68 -14.25
C LEU A 179 -9.94 -22.19 -14.89
N VAL A 180 -10.11 -23.50 -14.85
CA VAL A 180 -11.36 -24.17 -15.25
C VAL A 180 -11.83 -25.02 -14.07
N GLU A 181 -13.09 -24.88 -13.69
CA GLU A 181 -13.71 -25.66 -12.61
C GLU A 181 -14.06 -27.08 -13.10
N SER A 182 -13.05 -27.86 -13.46
CA SER A 182 -13.23 -29.25 -13.87
C SER A 182 -11.92 -30.01 -13.69
N LEU A 183 -12.02 -31.23 -13.16
CA LEU A 183 -10.90 -32.15 -13.04
C LEU A 183 -10.55 -32.83 -14.38
N ASP A 184 -11.48 -32.86 -15.33
CA ASP A 184 -11.29 -33.50 -16.63
C ASP A 184 -11.79 -32.58 -17.77
N VAL A 185 -10.90 -31.77 -18.28
CA VAL A 185 -11.15 -30.96 -19.49
C VAL A 185 -10.88 -31.83 -20.71
N LYS A 186 -11.88 -31.99 -21.61
CA LYS A 186 -11.75 -32.78 -22.82
C LYS A 186 -10.81 -32.10 -23.82
N ASP A 187 -9.90 -32.87 -24.43
CA ASP A 187 -8.95 -32.38 -25.45
C ASP A 187 -9.65 -31.78 -26.66
N GLU A 188 -10.88 -32.22 -26.96
CA GLU A 188 -11.70 -31.64 -28.01
C GLU A 188 -12.01 -30.16 -27.76
N VAL A 189 -12.26 -29.77 -26.51
CA VAL A 189 -12.56 -28.36 -26.15
C VAL A 189 -11.32 -27.49 -26.25
N LEU A 190 -10.15 -28.02 -25.87
CA LEU A 190 -8.87 -27.34 -26.09
C LEU A 190 -8.67 -27.05 -27.58
N ARG A 191 -8.84 -28.07 -28.45
CA ARG A 191 -8.70 -27.90 -29.91
C ARG A 191 -9.72 -26.91 -30.49
N LYS A 192 -10.97 -26.91 -29.99
CA LYS A 192 -11.99 -25.93 -30.38
C LYS A 192 -11.56 -24.52 -30.00
N ALA A 193 -11.01 -24.33 -28.79
CA ALA A 193 -10.52 -23.03 -28.34
C ALA A 193 -9.31 -22.56 -29.16
N GLU A 194 -8.34 -23.43 -29.44
CA GLU A 194 -7.22 -23.15 -30.33
C GLU A 194 -7.70 -22.74 -31.74
N GLN A 195 -8.66 -23.46 -32.27
CA GLN A 195 -9.27 -23.17 -33.59
C GLN A 195 -10.03 -21.84 -33.58
N ALA A 196 -10.78 -21.54 -32.53
CA ALA A 196 -11.49 -20.28 -32.37
C ALA A 196 -10.52 -19.10 -32.30
N VAL A 197 -9.44 -19.22 -31.53
CA VAL A 197 -8.39 -18.21 -31.48
C VAL A 197 -7.76 -17.99 -32.85
N LYS A 198 -7.44 -19.07 -33.59
CA LYS A 198 -6.87 -18.99 -34.94
C LYS A 198 -7.81 -18.29 -35.90
N LEU A 199 -9.10 -18.60 -35.86
CA LEU A 199 -10.12 -18.01 -36.77
C LEU A 199 -10.43 -16.55 -36.41
N MET A 200 -10.60 -16.24 -35.12
CA MET A 200 -11.05 -14.92 -34.64
C MET A 200 -9.92 -13.91 -34.48
N LYS A 201 -8.75 -14.35 -34.09
CA LYS A 201 -7.57 -13.50 -33.83
C LYS A 201 -6.39 -13.77 -34.75
N GLY A 202 -6.46 -14.90 -35.50
CA GLY A 202 -5.44 -15.31 -36.44
C GLY A 202 -4.17 -15.88 -35.82
N TYR A 203 -4.07 -16.06 -34.48
CA TYR A 203 -2.90 -16.62 -33.84
C TYR A 203 -3.00 -18.14 -33.72
N ASP A 204 -1.96 -18.82 -34.13
CA ASP A 204 -1.82 -20.27 -33.98
C ASP A 204 -1.13 -20.55 -32.62
N ILE A 205 -1.92 -20.96 -31.64
CA ILE A 205 -1.46 -21.24 -30.27
C ILE A 205 -1.80 -22.66 -29.88
N LYS A 206 -1.09 -23.21 -28.91
CA LYS A 206 -1.43 -24.47 -28.24
C LYS A 206 -1.77 -24.22 -26.77
N LEU A 207 -2.87 -24.82 -26.33
CA LEU A 207 -3.31 -24.81 -24.95
C LEU A 207 -2.89 -26.13 -24.26
N GLU A 208 -2.27 -26.03 -23.10
CA GLU A 208 -1.88 -27.17 -22.30
C GLU A 208 -2.67 -27.21 -20.99
N LYS A 209 -3.05 -28.40 -20.58
CA LYS A 209 -3.64 -28.64 -19.24
C LYS A 209 -2.50 -28.68 -18.23
N LYS A 210 -2.66 -27.95 -17.14
CA LYS A 210 -1.80 -28.09 -15.96
C LYS A 210 -2.69 -28.32 -14.76
N SER A 211 -2.30 -29.27 -13.90
CA SER A 211 -2.98 -29.44 -12.63
C SER A 211 -2.69 -28.25 -11.70
N LEU A 212 -3.60 -27.95 -10.76
CA LEU A 212 -3.32 -26.95 -9.73
C LEU A 212 -2.08 -27.29 -8.90
N LYS A 213 -1.73 -28.57 -8.78
CA LYS A 213 -0.49 -29.01 -8.12
C LYS A 213 0.74 -28.61 -8.93
N ASP A 214 0.74 -28.90 -10.23
CA ASP A 214 1.85 -28.54 -11.13
C ASP A 214 2.02 -27.03 -11.24
N PHE A 215 0.89 -26.29 -11.23
CA PHE A 215 0.91 -24.84 -11.23
C PHE A 215 1.49 -24.26 -9.92
N ASN A 216 1.17 -24.84 -8.78
CA ASN A 216 1.73 -24.44 -7.49
C ASN A 216 3.23 -24.74 -7.39
N GLU A 217 3.71 -25.81 -8.00
CA GLU A 217 5.15 -26.13 -8.06
C GLU A 217 5.93 -25.19 -8.98
N GLU A 218 5.37 -24.77 -10.11
CA GLU A 218 6.01 -23.80 -11.01
C GLU A 218 5.90 -22.34 -10.52
N CYS A 219 4.85 -21.97 -9.81
CA CYS A 219 4.62 -20.61 -9.29
C CYS A 219 5.20 -20.36 -7.89
N LEU A 220 5.44 -21.42 -7.12
CA LEU A 220 6.16 -21.33 -5.87
C LEU A 220 7.66 -21.32 -6.19
N TRP A 221 8.24 -20.16 -6.10
CA TRP A 221 9.67 -19.89 -6.21
C TRP A 221 10.52 -20.99 -5.60
N GLY A 222 11.07 -21.87 -6.46
CA GLY A 222 12.21 -22.71 -6.17
C GLY A 222 12.09 -23.60 -4.94
N ALA A 223 11.16 -24.55 -4.96
CA ALA A 223 11.31 -25.73 -4.12
C ALA A 223 12.34 -26.65 -4.78
N THR A 224 13.51 -26.74 -4.19
CA THR A 224 14.52 -27.72 -4.53
C THR A 224 14.02 -29.08 -4.10
N GLY A 225 13.77 -29.96 -5.07
CA GLY A 225 13.77 -31.38 -4.82
C GLY A 225 15.21 -31.87 -4.87
N ASP A 226 15.69 -32.40 -3.80
CA ASP A 226 16.71 -33.46 -3.81
C ASP A 226 15.99 -34.72 -3.29
N ASP A 227 15.81 -35.66 -4.21
CA ASP A 227 15.39 -37.01 -3.89
C ASP A 227 16.56 -37.69 -3.17
N ASP A 228 16.45 -37.80 -1.86
CA ASP A 228 17.09 -38.89 -1.11
C ASP A 228 15.98 -39.54 -0.29
N GLU A 229 15.71 -40.81 -0.64
CA GLU A 229 14.85 -41.70 0.11
C GLU A 229 15.42 -41.89 1.53
N GLU A 230 14.86 -41.19 2.51
CA GLU A 230 14.94 -41.55 3.92
C GLU A 230 13.55 -41.36 4.55
N GLU A 231 13.07 -42.46 5.13
CA GLU A 231 11.94 -42.74 6.00
C GLU A 231 10.98 -41.56 6.29
N GLU A 232 9.70 -41.70 5.85
CA GLU A 232 8.55 -40.87 6.20
C GLU A 232 8.35 -40.77 7.72
N LEU A 233 8.99 -39.80 8.33
CA LEU A 233 8.44 -39.09 9.46
C LEU A 233 7.50 -38.01 8.86
N GLN A 234 6.18 -38.15 9.04
CA GLN A 234 5.17 -37.21 8.62
C GLN A 234 5.58 -35.79 9.06
N SER A 235 6.17 -35.00 8.15
CA SER A 235 6.47 -33.60 8.41
C SER A 235 5.16 -32.83 8.40
N GLU A 236 4.84 -32.19 9.53
CA GLU A 236 3.66 -31.30 9.63
C GLU A 236 3.66 -30.28 8.49
N SER A 237 2.52 -30.13 7.83
CA SER A 237 2.39 -29.15 6.74
C SER A 237 2.59 -27.71 7.27
N ASP A 238 3.09 -26.80 6.44
CA ASP A 238 3.23 -25.38 6.83
C ASP A 238 1.91 -24.75 7.29
N THR A 239 0.79 -25.28 6.82
CA THR A 239 -0.56 -24.87 7.28
C THR A 239 -0.85 -25.34 8.70
N ASP A 240 -0.47 -26.57 9.06
CA ASP A 240 -0.65 -27.09 10.42
C ASP A 240 0.29 -26.40 11.39
N ILE A 241 1.53 -26.16 10.99
CA ILE A 241 2.50 -25.35 11.75
C ILE A 241 1.95 -23.94 11.99
N ALA A 242 1.35 -23.29 10.99
CA ALA A 242 0.72 -21.99 11.15
C ALA A 242 -0.47 -22.02 12.12
N ARG A 243 -1.30 -23.07 12.08
CA ARG A 243 -2.40 -23.29 13.04
C ARG A 243 -1.89 -23.48 14.45
N HIS A 244 -0.83 -24.29 14.64
CA HIS A 244 -0.22 -24.51 15.96
C HIS A 244 0.36 -23.21 16.52
N PHE A 245 0.98 -22.38 15.67
CA PHE A 245 1.45 -21.06 16.08
C PHE A 245 0.30 -20.12 16.46
N MET A 246 -0.78 -20.06 15.66
CA MET A 246 -1.94 -19.24 15.98
C MET A 246 -2.59 -19.66 17.31
N ALA A 247 -2.77 -20.98 17.53
CA ALA A 247 -3.29 -21.50 18.80
C ALA A 247 -2.41 -21.11 19.99
N PHE A 248 -1.08 -21.19 19.84
CA PHE A 248 -0.13 -20.71 20.85
C PHE A 248 -0.28 -19.22 21.15
N MET A 249 -0.47 -18.40 20.10
CA MET A 249 -0.69 -16.96 20.26
C MET A 249 -2.04 -16.66 20.94
N GLU A 250 -3.10 -17.38 20.59
CA GLU A 250 -4.43 -17.24 21.21
C GLU A 250 -4.42 -17.60 22.69
N GLU A 251 -3.70 -18.64 23.10
CA GLU A 251 -3.49 -18.99 24.52
C GLU A 251 -2.78 -17.89 25.29
N LYS A 252 -1.94 -17.09 24.62
CA LYS A 252 -1.29 -15.91 25.19
C LYS A 252 -2.14 -14.64 25.12
N GLY A 253 -3.41 -14.75 24.71
CA GLY A 253 -4.35 -13.64 24.68
C GLY A 253 -4.35 -12.82 23.39
N HIS A 254 -3.57 -13.22 22.37
CA HIS A 254 -3.66 -12.63 21.03
C HIS A 254 -4.96 -13.08 20.34
N ALA A 255 -5.42 -12.32 19.37
CA ALA A 255 -6.57 -12.68 18.53
C ALA A 255 -6.32 -12.21 17.10
N PHE A 256 -6.75 -13.00 16.12
CA PHE A 256 -6.55 -12.71 14.71
C PHE A 256 -7.90 -12.49 14.02
N THR A 257 -7.93 -11.55 13.10
CA THR A 257 -9.10 -11.26 12.27
C THR A 257 -8.65 -10.68 10.94
N ARG A 258 -9.46 -10.83 9.90
CA ARG A 258 -9.21 -10.21 8.60
C ARG A 258 -10.38 -9.30 8.21
N SER A 259 -10.08 -8.17 7.62
CA SER A 259 -11.08 -7.26 7.07
C SER A 259 -10.50 -6.51 5.88
N GLU A 260 -11.26 -6.39 4.81
CA GLU A 260 -10.85 -5.70 3.56
C GLU A 260 -9.54 -6.24 2.98
N GLY A 261 -9.29 -7.56 3.09
CA GLY A 261 -8.07 -8.22 2.61
C GLY A 261 -6.82 -7.96 3.48
N GLU A 262 -6.95 -7.26 4.60
CA GLU A 262 -5.86 -6.97 5.55
C GLU A 262 -6.06 -7.77 6.85
N VAL A 263 -4.99 -8.40 7.35
CA VAL A 263 -5.03 -9.12 8.61
C VAL A 263 -4.68 -8.20 9.75
N PHE A 264 -5.55 -8.21 10.76
CA PHE A 264 -5.37 -7.53 12.05
C PHE A 264 -5.15 -8.57 13.13
N TRP A 265 -4.31 -8.24 14.10
CA TRP A 265 -4.12 -9.11 15.26
C TRP A 265 -4.01 -8.29 16.54
N PHE A 266 -4.74 -8.72 17.55
CA PHE A 266 -4.68 -8.10 18.88
C PHE A 266 -3.37 -8.51 19.56
N ASN A 267 -2.62 -7.53 20.01
CA ASN A 267 -1.41 -7.74 20.78
C ASN A 267 -1.67 -7.33 22.26
N PRO A 268 -1.71 -8.27 23.22
CA PRO A 268 -1.98 -7.95 24.62
C PRO A 268 -0.90 -7.06 25.25
N ASP A 269 0.37 -7.18 24.85
CA ASP A 269 1.46 -6.34 25.34
C ASP A 269 1.29 -4.88 24.91
N HIS A 270 0.73 -4.68 23.73
CA HIS A 270 0.39 -3.36 23.21
C HIS A 270 -1.05 -2.95 23.54
N GLY A 271 -1.95 -3.89 23.78
CA GLY A 271 -3.36 -3.65 24.10
C GLY A 271 -4.20 -3.17 22.91
N ILE A 272 -3.71 -3.27 21.69
CA ILE A 272 -4.37 -2.80 20.47
C ILE A 272 -4.28 -3.83 19.35
N TYR A 273 -5.11 -3.64 18.31
CA TYR A 273 -5.00 -4.40 17.06
C TYR A 273 -3.93 -3.80 16.16
N LEU A 274 -2.97 -4.61 15.76
CA LEU A 274 -1.88 -4.24 14.86
C LEU A 274 -2.15 -4.75 13.46
N THR A 275 -1.64 -4.04 12.45
CA THR A 275 -1.58 -4.49 11.06
C THR A 275 -0.18 -4.99 10.74
N GLY A 276 -0.11 -5.93 9.80
CA GLY A 276 1.18 -6.43 9.31
C GLY A 276 1.78 -7.54 10.15
N LEU A 277 1.79 -8.72 9.58
CA LEU A 277 2.21 -9.95 10.25
C LEU A 277 3.74 -10.09 10.43
N ARG A 278 4.54 -9.15 9.91
CA ARG A 278 6.01 -9.22 10.05
C ARG A 278 6.48 -9.22 11.50
N GLN A 279 5.76 -8.55 12.38
CA GLN A 279 6.06 -8.49 13.81
C GLN A 279 5.85 -9.84 14.50
N LEU A 280 5.02 -10.74 13.94
CA LEU A 280 4.81 -12.09 14.48
C LEU A 280 6.09 -12.93 14.48
N ARG A 281 7.10 -12.59 13.66
CA ARG A 281 8.38 -13.30 13.62
C ARG A 281 9.11 -13.31 14.97
N VAL A 282 8.96 -12.24 15.75
CA VAL A 282 9.53 -12.18 17.10
C VAL A 282 8.95 -13.30 17.96
N TYR A 283 7.62 -13.46 17.93
CA TYR A 283 6.93 -14.53 18.65
C TYR A 283 7.20 -15.93 18.09
N MET A 284 7.44 -16.04 16.78
CA MET A 284 7.80 -17.31 16.15
C MET A 284 9.13 -17.84 16.65
N ASN A 285 10.13 -16.97 16.89
CA ASN A 285 11.43 -17.39 17.42
C ASN A 285 11.32 -18.09 18.79
N ASP A 286 10.38 -17.65 19.60
CA ASP A 286 10.19 -18.11 20.97
C ASP A 286 9.07 -19.14 21.13
N CYS A 287 8.39 -19.52 20.02
CA CYS A 287 7.29 -20.46 20.07
C CYS A 287 7.79 -21.91 20.16
N PRO A 288 7.50 -22.62 21.29
CA PRO A 288 7.94 -24.01 21.45
C PRO A 288 7.21 -25.01 20.55
N ARG A 289 6.08 -24.61 19.95
CA ARG A 289 5.27 -25.44 19.04
C ARG A 289 5.78 -25.41 17.60
N LEU A 290 6.74 -24.53 17.30
CA LEU A 290 7.38 -24.48 16.00
C LEU A 290 8.63 -25.36 15.97
N PRO A 291 8.94 -26.02 14.84
CA PRO A 291 10.14 -26.84 14.70
C PRO A 291 11.40 -26.03 15.04
N ALA A 292 12.20 -26.53 15.99
CA ALA A 292 13.35 -25.80 16.55
C ALA A 292 14.41 -25.45 15.51
N ASP A 293 14.59 -26.30 14.50
CA ASP A 293 15.54 -26.14 13.40
C ASP A 293 15.06 -25.15 12.31
N ARG A 294 13.74 -24.85 12.26
CA ARG A 294 13.09 -24.00 11.25
C ARG A 294 12.64 -22.65 11.79
N ARG A 295 12.24 -22.55 13.07
CA ARG A 295 11.60 -21.34 13.66
C ARG A 295 12.44 -20.06 13.57
N GLY A 296 13.78 -20.16 13.58
CA GLY A 296 14.70 -19.04 13.42
C GLY A 296 14.99 -18.64 11.95
N LYS A 297 14.49 -19.39 10.99
CA LYS A 297 14.75 -19.13 9.56
C LYS A 297 13.70 -18.19 8.96
N THR A 298 14.13 -17.05 8.47
CA THR A 298 13.24 -16.01 7.90
C THR A 298 12.38 -16.54 6.73
N GLU A 299 12.90 -17.45 5.93
CA GLU A 299 12.18 -18.05 4.80
C GLU A 299 10.99 -18.89 5.28
N GLU A 300 11.20 -19.71 6.30
CA GLU A 300 10.17 -20.53 6.92
C GLU A 300 9.10 -19.66 7.60
N GLN A 301 9.53 -18.68 8.37
CA GLN A 301 8.61 -17.70 8.97
C GLN A 301 7.77 -16.98 7.93
N ASN A 302 8.33 -16.66 6.76
CA ASN A 302 7.57 -16.04 5.66
C ASN A 302 6.50 -16.98 5.08
N LYS A 303 6.80 -18.27 4.97
CA LYS A 303 5.82 -19.28 4.54
C LYS A 303 4.67 -19.36 5.55
N TRP A 304 4.98 -19.46 6.84
CA TRP A 304 3.97 -19.53 7.89
C TRP A 304 3.13 -18.25 7.97
N VAL A 305 3.73 -17.07 7.83
CA VAL A 305 2.99 -15.79 7.75
C VAL A 305 1.98 -15.81 6.60
N LYS A 306 2.36 -16.30 5.41
CA LYS A 306 1.42 -16.44 4.29
C LYS A 306 0.30 -17.44 4.58
N GLN A 307 0.60 -18.53 5.29
CA GLN A 307 -0.42 -19.48 5.71
C GLN A 307 -1.38 -18.84 6.72
N ILE A 308 -0.88 -18.07 7.70
CA ILE A 308 -1.72 -17.30 8.62
C ILE A 308 -2.65 -16.36 7.83
N GLU A 309 -2.12 -15.62 6.85
CA GLU A 309 -2.94 -14.76 5.98
C GLU A 309 -4.08 -15.52 5.29
N SER A 310 -3.85 -16.77 4.90
CA SER A 310 -4.85 -17.58 4.19
C SER A 310 -5.92 -18.21 5.11
N ILE A 311 -5.58 -18.52 6.35
CA ILE A 311 -6.47 -19.25 7.29
C ILE A 311 -7.23 -18.34 8.25
N VAL A 312 -6.80 -17.08 8.42
CA VAL A 312 -7.53 -16.12 9.27
C VAL A 312 -8.89 -15.79 8.65
N ASN A 313 -9.93 -15.97 9.45
CA ASN A 313 -11.31 -15.73 9.02
C ASN A 313 -11.57 -14.25 8.75
N ASP A 314 -12.37 -13.96 7.73
CA ASP A 314 -12.90 -12.63 7.47
C ASP A 314 -13.94 -12.23 8.50
N ASP A 315 -13.81 -11.01 9.02
CA ASP A 315 -14.81 -10.33 9.83
C ASP A 315 -15.26 -9.06 9.09
N PRO A 316 -16.34 -9.11 8.33
CA PRO A 316 -16.84 -7.96 7.59
C PRO A 316 -17.29 -6.81 8.52
N GLU A 317 -17.61 -7.14 9.79
CA GLU A 317 -18.04 -6.15 10.77
C GLU A 317 -16.86 -5.53 11.56
N PHE A 318 -15.64 -5.97 11.33
CA PHE A 318 -14.46 -5.50 12.09
C PHE A 318 -14.33 -3.97 12.10
N ARG A 319 -14.47 -3.32 10.94
CA ARG A 319 -14.40 -1.85 10.85
C ARG A 319 -15.52 -1.15 11.60
N ASN A 320 -16.72 -1.72 11.59
CA ASN A 320 -17.83 -1.22 12.40
C ASN A 320 -17.56 -1.41 13.90
N LYS A 321 -16.98 -2.54 14.32
CA LYS A 321 -16.55 -2.78 15.70
C LYS A 321 -15.51 -1.76 16.14
N VAL A 322 -14.52 -1.41 15.30
CA VAL A 322 -13.56 -0.33 15.60
C VAL A 322 -14.28 0.97 15.92
N VAL A 323 -15.23 1.39 15.07
CA VAL A 323 -15.97 2.65 15.29
C VAL A 323 -16.83 2.60 16.54
N HIS A 324 -17.60 1.52 16.73
CA HIS A 324 -18.57 1.43 17.83
C HIS A 324 -17.93 1.21 19.19
N THR A 325 -16.91 0.35 19.30
CA THR A 325 -16.30 0.04 20.58
C THR A 325 -15.37 1.14 21.08
N THR A 326 -14.82 1.94 20.18
CA THR A 326 -13.94 3.07 20.54
C THR A 326 -14.68 4.42 20.61
N TYR A 327 -15.99 4.45 20.34
CA TYR A 327 -16.82 5.64 20.50
C TYR A 327 -16.81 6.13 21.96
N ARG A 328 -16.62 7.43 22.17
CA ARG A 328 -16.48 8.09 23.48
C ARG A 328 -15.31 7.55 24.34
N LYS A 329 -14.26 7.08 23.65
CA LYS A 329 -13.02 6.62 24.31
C LYS A 329 -11.81 7.30 23.65
N ILE A 330 -10.91 7.82 24.49
CA ILE A 330 -9.69 8.50 24.04
C ILE A 330 -8.49 7.62 24.39
N ALA A 331 -7.71 7.24 23.38
CA ALA A 331 -6.55 6.38 23.57
C ALA A 331 -5.33 7.17 24.08
N PHE A 332 -4.71 6.68 25.14
CA PHE A 332 -3.45 7.12 25.72
C PHE A 332 -2.40 5.99 25.64
N LYS A 333 -1.18 6.24 26.04
CA LYS A 333 -0.13 5.23 26.03
C LYS A 333 -0.36 4.14 27.07
N ASN A 334 -0.81 4.50 28.27
CA ASN A 334 -1.05 3.62 29.40
C ASN A 334 -2.47 3.05 29.50
N GLY A 335 -3.39 3.40 28.60
CA GLY A 335 -4.77 2.94 28.62
C GLY A 335 -5.66 3.80 27.74
N TYR A 336 -6.96 3.66 27.90
CA TYR A 336 -7.91 4.57 27.26
C TYR A 336 -8.83 5.21 28.30
N TYR A 337 -9.10 6.50 28.14
CA TYR A 337 -10.08 7.19 28.96
C TYR A 337 -11.47 6.93 28.41
N ASP A 338 -12.33 6.30 29.22
CA ASP A 338 -13.74 6.06 28.92
C ASP A 338 -14.56 7.25 29.40
N CYS A 339 -15.11 8.04 28.46
CA CYS A 339 -15.88 9.24 28.79
C CYS A 339 -17.19 8.94 29.52
N ASP A 340 -17.77 7.75 29.35
CA ASP A 340 -19.00 7.34 30.02
C ASP A 340 -18.73 6.90 31.45
N LYS A 341 -17.64 6.18 31.68
CA LYS A 341 -17.17 5.77 33.01
C LYS A 341 -16.42 6.87 33.72
N LYS A 342 -15.95 7.89 33.00
CA LYS A 342 -15.09 8.97 33.52
C LYS A 342 -13.83 8.44 34.21
N ALA A 343 -13.22 7.41 33.63
CA ALA A 343 -12.07 6.72 34.21
C ALA A 343 -11.12 6.22 33.10
N LEU A 344 -9.85 6.11 33.48
CA LEU A 344 -8.86 5.39 32.68
C LEU A 344 -9.12 3.88 32.83
N CYS A 345 -9.16 3.20 31.69
CA CYS A 345 -9.37 1.76 31.57
C CYS A 345 -8.19 1.11 30.87
N ASP A 346 -7.88 -0.13 31.24
CA ASP A 346 -6.87 -0.92 30.56
C ASP A 346 -7.34 -1.34 29.17
N TYR A 347 -6.41 -1.40 28.23
CA TYR A 347 -6.67 -1.94 26.90
C TYR A 347 -7.04 -3.41 26.97
N ASN A 348 -8.02 -3.82 26.16
CA ASN A 348 -8.45 -5.20 26.05
C ASN A 348 -8.91 -5.51 24.61
N ARG A 349 -9.04 -6.79 24.28
CA ARG A 349 -9.39 -7.25 22.93
C ARG A 349 -10.81 -6.91 22.48
N ASP A 350 -11.71 -6.56 23.40
CA ASP A 350 -13.11 -6.28 23.10
C ASP A 350 -13.33 -4.81 22.71
N VAL A 351 -12.30 -3.96 22.89
CA VAL A 351 -12.27 -2.57 22.44
C VAL A 351 -11.23 -2.43 21.33
N TYR A 352 -11.68 -2.28 20.12
CA TYR A 352 -10.91 -2.43 18.89
C TYR A 352 -10.06 -1.21 18.52
N PHE A 353 -9.14 -0.82 19.40
CA PHE A 353 -8.18 0.24 19.09
C PHE A 353 -7.14 -0.23 18.07
N LEU A 354 -6.91 0.59 17.05
CA LEU A 354 -5.86 0.38 16.01
C LEU A 354 -4.60 1.21 16.30
N MET A 355 -4.64 2.13 17.25
CA MET A 355 -3.53 2.99 17.61
C MET A 355 -3.64 3.46 19.05
N LYS A 356 -2.50 3.76 19.67
CA LYS A 356 -2.37 4.35 20.99
C LYS A 356 -2.08 5.84 20.92
N GLY A 357 -2.35 6.55 22.02
CA GLY A 357 -1.79 7.87 22.25
C GLY A 357 -0.26 7.85 22.45
N SER A 358 0.35 9.01 22.31
CA SER A 358 1.81 9.16 22.46
C SER A 358 2.25 9.36 23.91
N ILE A 359 1.33 9.78 24.79
CA ILE A 359 1.56 10.14 26.18
C ILE A 359 0.72 9.28 27.12
N ASP A 360 1.18 9.15 28.37
CA ASP A 360 0.42 8.56 29.46
C ASP A 360 -0.64 9.56 29.95
N PHE A 361 -1.84 9.05 30.29
CA PHE A 361 -2.84 9.83 31.00
C PHE A 361 -2.50 9.80 32.50
N GLU A 362 -2.17 10.96 33.02
CA GLU A 362 -1.82 11.17 34.41
C GLU A 362 -2.50 12.45 34.92
N GLU A 363 -2.72 12.54 36.22
CA GLU A 363 -3.15 13.78 36.86
C GLU A 363 -2.03 14.83 36.71
N SER A 364 -2.38 16.01 36.22
CA SER A 364 -1.46 17.12 36.08
C SER A 364 -1.68 18.14 37.21
N ASP A 365 -0.64 18.93 37.48
CA ASP A 365 -0.71 20.02 38.46
C ASP A 365 -1.70 21.10 38.01
N GLU A 366 -2.52 21.61 38.97
CA GLU A 366 -3.51 22.65 38.69
C GLU A 366 -2.90 23.94 38.15
N CYS A 367 -1.71 24.32 38.68
CA CYS A 367 -1.01 25.51 38.21
C CYS A 367 -0.57 25.37 36.74
N VAL A 368 -0.11 24.18 36.36
CA VAL A 368 0.29 23.87 34.99
C VAL A 368 -0.94 23.84 34.07
N ARG A 369 -2.06 23.25 34.52
CA ARG A 369 -3.33 23.28 33.75
C ARG A 369 -3.79 24.72 33.51
N GLN A 370 -3.70 25.57 34.54
CA GLN A 370 -4.05 26.99 34.40
C GLN A 370 -3.11 27.72 33.44
N GLU A 371 -1.80 27.43 33.50
CA GLU A 371 -0.84 28.01 32.57
C GLU A 371 -1.14 27.60 31.09
N VAL A 372 -1.45 26.32 30.87
CA VAL A 372 -1.88 25.80 29.56
C VAL A 372 -3.16 26.48 29.10
N TRP A 373 -4.15 26.59 29.98
CA TRP A 373 -5.40 27.25 29.69
C TRP A 373 -5.20 28.71 29.26
N ASP A 374 -4.43 29.46 30.04
CA ASP A 374 -4.22 30.89 29.79
C ASP A 374 -3.40 31.14 28.51
N LYS A 375 -2.32 30.41 28.32
CA LYS A 375 -1.43 30.60 27.16
C LYS A 375 -2.03 30.06 25.86
N LEU A 376 -2.63 28.88 25.87
CA LEU A 376 -3.05 28.19 24.66
C LEU A 376 -4.52 28.49 24.30
N PHE A 377 -5.44 28.39 25.26
CA PHE A 377 -6.86 28.56 24.96
C PHE A 377 -7.30 30.03 25.07
N MET A 378 -7.08 30.65 26.20
CA MET A 378 -7.39 32.08 26.38
C MET A 378 -6.54 32.96 25.48
N GLY A 379 -5.25 32.63 25.32
CA GLY A 379 -4.33 33.32 24.42
C GLY A 379 -4.73 33.25 22.93
N VAL A 380 -5.46 32.21 22.51
CA VAL A 380 -5.91 32.09 21.11
C VAL A 380 -7.34 32.56 20.92
N PHE A 381 -8.27 32.16 21.80
CA PHE A 381 -9.71 32.39 21.64
C PHE A 381 -10.25 33.58 22.43
N GLY A 382 -9.52 34.11 23.41
CA GLY A 382 -9.70 35.40 24.07
C GLY A 382 -10.79 35.45 25.14
N THR A 383 -11.84 34.63 25.05
CA THR A 383 -12.91 34.57 26.04
C THR A 383 -13.07 33.19 26.62
N GLU A 384 -13.46 33.13 27.88
CA GLU A 384 -13.68 31.86 28.58
C GLU A 384 -14.72 30.99 27.87
N GLU A 385 -15.80 31.58 27.40
CA GLU A 385 -16.88 30.86 26.71
C GLU A 385 -16.39 30.18 25.41
N VAL A 386 -15.70 30.93 24.56
CA VAL A 386 -15.19 30.40 23.27
C VAL A 386 -14.08 29.39 23.53
N SER A 387 -13.19 29.64 24.49
CA SER A 387 -12.11 28.75 24.89
C SER A 387 -12.64 27.41 25.41
N LYS A 388 -13.65 27.42 26.28
CA LYS A 388 -14.35 26.21 26.77
C LYS A 388 -15.03 25.46 25.63
N TYR A 389 -15.75 26.17 24.76
CA TYR A 389 -16.40 25.55 23.60
C TYR A 389 -15.40 24.84 22.68
N MET A 390 -14.26 25.48 22.42
CA MET A 390 -13.21 24.87 21.59
C MET A 390 -12.53 23.68 22.25
N LEU A 391 -12.20 23.79 23.56
CA LEU A 391 -11.66 22.66 24.32
C LEU A 391 -12.61 21.46 24.29
N GLN A 392 -13.90 21.68 24.54
CA GLN A 392 -14.92 20.63 24.47
C GLN A 392 -15.03 20.05 23.06
N SER A 393 -14.94 20.88 22.02
CA SER A 393 -14.99 20.43 20.62
C SER A 393 -13.80 19.56 20.27
N PHE A 394 -12.61 19.90 20.74
CA PHE A 394 -11.41 19.09 20.58
C PHE A 394 -11.52 17.76 21.35
N ALA A 395 -11.97 17.79 22.59
CA ALA A 395 -12.18 16.59 23.40
C ALA A 395 -13.19 15.62 22.74
N ARG A 396 -14.31 16.15 22.23
CA ARG A 396 -15.30 15.37 21.49
C ARG A 396 -14.74 14.76 20.21
N ALA A 397 -13.91 15.53 19.48
CA ALA A 397 -13.21 15.01 18.31
C ALA A 397 -12.33 13.81 18.67
N MET A 398 -11.50 13.94 19.72
CA MET A 398 -10.65 12.86 20.19
C MET A 398 -11.45 11.65 20.70
N ALA A 399 -12.62 11.86 21.28
CA ALA A 399 -13.55 10.80 21.69
C ALA A 399 -14.30 10.16 20.50
N GLY A 400 -14.13 10.64 19.27
CA GLY A 400 -14.81 10.12 18.08
C GLY A 400 -16.28 10.50 17.98
N GLU A 401 -16.70 11.58 18.63
CA GLU A 401 -18.08 12.09 18.56
C GLU A 401 -18.31 12.91 17.28
N ILE A 402 -18.62 12.20 16.18
CA ILE A 402 -18.77 12.77 14.84
C ILE A 402 -20.24 13.03 14.43
N LYS A 403 -21.22 12.62 15.25
CA LYS A 403 -22.64 12.63 14.88
C LYS A 403 -23.22 14.02 14.67
N ASP A 404 -22.62 15.06 15.25
CA ASP A 404 -23.04 16.46 15.07
C ASP A 404 -22.61 17.07 13.74
N LYS A 405 -21.84 16.30 12.93
CA LYS A 405 -21.47 16.64 11.55
C LYS A 405 -20.73 17.98 11.42
N ARG A 406 -19.81 18.32 12.34
CA ARG A 406 -19.14 19.63 12.38
C ARG A 406 -17.81 19.64 11.63
N LEU A 407 -17.56 20.78 10.99
CA LEU A 407 -16.28 21.20 10.44
C LEU A 407 -15.98 22.60 10.97
N PHE A 408 -14.86 22.78 11.65
CA PHE A 408 -14.50 24.02 12.30
C PHE A 408 -13.56 24.85 11.41
N PHE A 409 -13.84 26.14 11.28
CA PHE A 409 -12.99 27.13 10.63
C PHE A 409 -12.44 28.07 11.70
N ILE A 410 -11.15 27.93 12.04
CA ILE A 410 -10.44 28.80 12.97
C ILE A 410 -9.84 29.94 12.15
N ILE A 411 -10.48 31.09 12.22
CA ILE A 411 -10.22 32.25 11.36
C ILE A 411 -9.49 33.33 12.18
N GLY A 412 -8.37 33.80 11.68
CA GLY A 412 -7.65 34.90 12.34
C GLY A 412 -6.42 35.35 11.59
N GLU A 413 -5.90 36.48 12.00
CA GLU A 413 -4.68 37.08 11.45
C GLU A 413 -3.50 36.11 11.47
N PRO A 414 -2.48 36.32 10.65
CA PRO A 414 -1.19 35.64 10.84
C PRO A 414 -0.69 35.81 12.28
N ASN A 415 0.03 34.81 12.78
CA ASN A 415 0.56 34.78 14.15
C ASN A 415 -0.48 34.89 15.27
N SER A 416 -1.68 34.36 15.07
CA SER A 416 -2.74 34.34 16.08
C SER A 416 -2.80 33.08 16.95
N GLY A 417 -1.75 32.25 16.96
CA GLY A 417 -1.67 31.04 17.78
C GLY A 417 -2.32 29.79 17.15
N LYS A 418 -2.96 29.87 15.97
CA LYS A 418 -3.58 28.72 15.28
C LYS A 418 -2.60 27.56 15.10
N GLY A 419 -1.38 27.86 14.62
CA GLY A 419 -0.35 26.85 14.43
C GLY A 419 0.18 26.26 15.73
N THR A 420 0.11 26.99 16.83
CA THR A 420 0.50 26.51 18.16
C THR A 420 -0.49 25.47 18.69
N ILE A 421 -1.81 25.72 18.54
CA ILE A 421 -2.85 24.72 18.85
C ILE A 421 -2.67 23.45 18.01
N THR A 422 -2.41 23.58 16.70
CA THR A 422 -2.15 22.42 15.83
C THR A 422 -0.96 21.61 16.32
N GLU A 423 0.12 22.28 16.74
CA GLU A 423 1.32 21.63 17.24
C GLU A 423 1.08 20.87 18.54
N VAL A 424 0.28 21.40 19.46
CA VAL A 424 -0.13 20.70 20.69
C VAL A 424 -0.77 19.36 20.34
N PHE A 425 -1.77 19.35 19.44
CA PHE A 425 -2.45 18.11 19.06
C PHE A 425 -1.51 17.12 18.34
N ARG A 426 -0.57 17.62 17.57
CA ARG A 426 0.46 16.78 16.92
C ARG A 426 1.38 16.12 17.93
N LEU A 427 1.77 16.83 18.98
CA LEU A 427 2.66 16.30 20.04
C LEU A 427 1.92 15.30 20.94
N VAL A 428 0.70 15.63 21.37
CA VAL A 428 -0.06 14.82 22.33
C VAL A 428 -0.67 13.58 21.69
N PHE A 429 -1.23 13.73 20.49
CA PHE A 429 -2.04 12.70 19.81
C PHE A 429 -1.48 12.27 18.44
N ALA A 430 -0.16 12.23 18.28
CA ALA A 430 0.51 12.01 16.99
C ALA A 430 -0.11 10.85 16.15
N SER A 431 -0.42 9.72 16.78
CA SER A 431 -1.00 8.56 16.09
C SER A 431 -2.44 8.79 15.63
N GLN A 432 -3.21 9.62 16.35
CA GLN A 432 -4.63 9.92 16.09
C GLN A 432 -4.83 11.22 15.30
N PHE A 433 -3.74 11.95 15.11
CA PHE A 433 -3.69 13.23 14.42
C PHE A 433 -3.49 13.06 12.91
N ASN A 434 -4.16 13.88 12.12
CA ASN A 434 -4.02 13.95 10.66
C ASN A 434 -3.81 15.39 10.20
N THR A 435 -3.06 15.54 9.11
CA THR A 435 -2.94 16.82 8.39
C THR A 435 -3.52 16.63 7.00
N LEU A 436 -4.51 17.45 6.67
CA LEU A 436 -5.15 17.44 5.37
C LEU A 436 -4.84 18.75 4.61
N ASN A 437 -4.84 18.66 3.31
CA ASN A 437 -4.66 19.83 2.46
C ASN A 437 -6.03 20.48 2.18
N ALA A 438 -6.21 21.74 2.51
CA ALA A 438 -7.43 22.49 2.21
C ALA A 438 -7.77 22.50 0.69
N GLN A 439 -6.78 22.35 -0.18
CA GLN A 439 -6.95 22.20 -1.63
C GLN A 439 -7.88 21.03 -2.01
N ASP A 440 -7.88 19.94 -1.24
CA ASP A 440 -8.71 18.76 -1.51
C ASP A 440 -10.20 19.04 -1.28
N PHE A 441 -10.51 20.10 -0.55
CA PHE A 441 -11.87 20.57 -0.28
C PHE A 441 -12.33 21.71 -1.20
N CYS A 442 -11.47 22.20 -2.08
CA CYS A 442 -11.81 23.24 -3.02
C CYS A 442 -12.50 22.68 -4.27
N ALA A 443 -13.30 23.51 -4.93
CA ALA A 443 -13.98 23.14 -6.16
C ALA A 443 -12.95 22.80 -7.26
N LYS A 444 -12.88 21.54 -7.66
CA LYS A 444 -12.11 21.10 -8.82
C LYS A 444 -12.99 21.23 -10.06
N LYS A 445 -12.45 21.75 -11.16
CA LYS A 445 -13.06 21.57 -12.48
C LYS A 445 -13.14 20.06 -12.72
N SER A 446 -14.32 19.55 -13.01
CA SER A 446 -14.69 18.14 -13.06
C SER A 446 -13.77 17.33 -13.97
N ASP A 447 -12.91 16.51 -13.37
CA ASP A 447 -12.40 15.33 -14.02
C ASP A 447 -13.17 14.13 -13.44
N GLY A 448 -13.92 13.46 -14.30
CA GLY A 448 -15.00 12.51 -13.96
C GLY A 448 -14.61 11.21 -13.27
N ASN A 449 -13.63 11.18 -12.39
CA ASN A 449 -13.21 9.96 -11.67
C ASN A 449 -13.51 10.08 -10.17
N SER A 450 -14.75 9.77 -9.79
CA SER A 450 -15.24 9.87 -8.41
C SER A 450 -14.50 8.97 -7.41
N ALA A 451 -13.89 7.87 -7.86
CA ALA A 451 -13.18 6.93 -6.99
C ALA A 451 -11.86 7.50 -6.43
N LEU A 452 -11.21 8.43 -7.15
CA LEU A 452 -9.99 9.11 -6.68
C LEU A 452 -10.30 10.32 -5.80
N SER A 453 -11.54 10.78 -5.73
CA SER A 453 -11.93 12.01 -5.02
C SER A 453 -11.72 11.95 -3.51
N ASN A 454 -11.72 10.76 -2.90
CA ASN A 454 -11.66 10.56 -1.45
C ASN A 454 -10.35 9.91 -0.96
N GLN A 455 -9.30 9.89 -1.78
CA GLN A 455 -8.02 9.27 -1.43
C GLN A 455 -7.43 9.81 -0.11
N HIS A 456 -7.50 11.12 0.10
CA HIS A 456 -7.01 11.79 1.32
C HIS A 456 -7.77 11.35 2.58
N LEU A 457 -9.05 10.95 2.44
CA LEU A 457 -9.85 10.44 3.55
C LEU A 457 -9.50 8.98 3.87
N VAL A 458 -9.19 8.16 2.85
CA VAL A 458 -8.77 6.76 3.05
C VAL A 458 -7.49 6.69 3.89
N GLN A 459 -6.53 7.58 3.64
CA GLN A 459 -5.28 7.64 4.40
C GLN A 459 -5.49 7.99 5.89
N GLY A 460 -6.51 8.79 6.17
CA GLY A 460 -6.85 9.24 7.52
C GLY A 460 -7.97 8.46 8.19
N ARG A 461 -8.48 7.38 7.60
CA ARG A 461 -9.73 6.70 8.03
C ARG A 461 -9.79 6.32 9.51
N ASP A 462 -8.64 5.97 10.10
CA ASP A 462 -8.54 5.53 11.49
C ASP A 462 -8.12 6.67 12.44
N LYS A 463 -7.98 7.91 11.93
CA LYS A 463 -7.62 9.09 12.72
C LYS A 463 -8.86 9.74 13.36
N ARG A 464 -8.65 10.56 14.40
CA ARG A 464 -9.72 11.22 15.17
C ARG A 464 -9.83 12.71 14.90
N ILE A 465 -8.71 13.37 14.74
CA ILE A 465 -8.66 14.81 14.54
C ILE A 465 -7.86 15.12 13.27
N ALA A 466 -8.37 16.02 12.46
CA ALA A 466 -7.70 16.50 11.26
C ALA A 466 -7.55 18.01 11.29
N PHE A 467 -6.32 18.50 11.13
CA PHE A 467 -6.07 19.91 10.88
C PHE A 467 -5.86 20.14 9.38
N LEU A 468 -6.58 21.13 8.86
CA LEU A 468 -6.46 21.57 7.49
C LEU A 468 -5.75 22.91 7.48
N ASN A 469 -4.60 22.97 6.83
CA ASN A 469 -3.86 24.21 6.67
C ASN A 469 -4.16 24.84 5.31
N GLU A 470 -4.42 26.15 5.31
CA GLU A 470 -4.57 26.92 4.09
C GLU A 470 -3.23 26.94 3.34
N THR A 471 -3.24 26.52 2.08
CA THR A 471 -2.08 26.64 1.20
C THR A 471 -2.25 27.87 0.31
N SER A 472 -1.14 28.42 -0.20
CA SER A 472 -1.19 29.53 -1.18
C SER A 472 -2.02 29.22 -2.41
N ARG A 473 -2.16 27.93 -2.76
CA ARG A 473 -2.99 27.46 -3.88
C ARG A 473 -4.47 27.40 -3.55
N ALA A 474 -4.83 27.20 -2.28
CA ALA A 474 -6.23 27.19 -1.83
C ALA A 474 -6.76 28.61 -1.51
N ARG A 475 -5.85 29.58 -1.35
CA ARG A 475 -6.21 30.95 -1.01
C ARG A 475 -7.05 31.59 -2.13
N GLY A 476 -8.23 32.05 -1.76
CA GLY A 476 -9.17 32.66 -2.71
C GLY A 476 -9.97 31.70 -3.57
N GLN A 477 -9.76 30.38 -3.43
CA GLN A 477 -10.60 29.36 -4.07
C GLN A 477 -11.88 29.12 -3.27
N GLU A 478 -12.94 28.74 -3.98
CA GLU A 478 -14.21 28.38 -3.34
C GLU A 478 -14.16 26.94 -2.84
N TRP A 479 -14.58 26.74 -1.60
CA TRP A 479 -14.76 25.42 -1.02
C TRP A 479 -15.95 24.70 -1.64
N ASN A 480 -15.83 23.41 -1.83
CA ASN A 480 -16.88 22.56 -2.38
C ASN A 480 -17.80 22.07 -1.26
N ALA A 481 -19.09 22.47 -1.32
CA ALA A 481 -20.11 22.04 -0.37
C ALA A 481 -20.22 20.50 -0.28
N GLN A 482 -20.07 19.78 -1.40
CA GLN A 482 -20.15 18.33 -1.40
C GLN A 482 -18.96 17.69 -0.67
N ALA A 483 -17.74 18.22 -0.83
CA ALA A 483 -16.57 17.74 -0.09
C ALA A 483 -16.73 17.94 1.42
N ILE A 484 -17.30 19.09 1.85
CA ILE A 484 -17.64 19.34 3.25
C ILE A 484 -18.65 18.31 3.77
N LYS A 485 -19.72 18.02 3.01
CA LYS A 485 -20.74 17.05 3.39
C LYS A 485 -20.18 15.63 3.51
N VAL A 486 -19.34 15.22 2.56
CA VAL A 486 -18.68 13.90 2.58
C VAL A 486 -17.77 13.75 3.80
N PHE A 487 -16.94 14.77 4.07
CA PHE A 487 -16.04 14.74 5.22
C PHE A 487 -16.81 14.71 6.55
N SER A 488 -17.81 15.59 6.73
CA SER A 488 -18.59 15.73 7.96
C SER A 488 -19.94 15.00 7.86
N ASN A 489 -19.92 13.72 7.42
CA ASN A 489 -21.15 12.96 7.17
C ASN A 489 -21.82 12.38 8.44
N GLY A 490 -21.11 12.38 9.58
CA GLY A 490 -21.65 11.93 10.86
C GLY A 490 -21.72 10.41 11.03
N GLY A 491 -20.88 9.68 10.34
CA GLY A 491 -20.76 8.23 10.47
C GLY A 491 -21.42 7.44 9.35
N GLU A 492 -21.82 8.07 8.28
CA GLU A 492 -22.22 7.38 7.05
C GLU A 492 -20.99 6.80 6.34
N SER A 493 -21.14 5.65 5.67
CA SER A 493 -20.05 5.02 4.93
C SER A 493 -19.62 5.86 3.73
N ILE A 494 -18.31 6.01 3.57
CA ILE A 494 -17.66 6.69 2.44
C ILE A 494 -16.91 5.65 1.64
N SER A 495 -16.97 5.75 0.30
CA SER A 495 -16.14 4.96 -0.60
C SER A 495 -14.95 5.80 -1.08
N GLY A 496 -13.76 5.20 -1.06
CA GLY A 496 -12.55 5.83 -1.56
C GLY A 496 -11.49 4.79 -1.93
N ARG A 497 -10.48 5.18 -2.71
CA ARG A 497 -9.42 4.28 -3.18
C ARG A 497 -8.07 4.99 -3.13
N LEU A 498 -7.05 4.30 -2.65
CA LEU A 498 -5.67 4.75 -2.78
C LEU A 498 -5.16 4.51 -4.21
N ASN A 499 -4.12 5.26 -4.60
CA ASN A 499 -3.42 5.00 -5.85
C ASN A 499 -2.87 3.56 -5.82
N TYR A 500 -3.07 2.83 -6.92
CA TYR A 500 -2.67 1.43 -7.10
C TYR A 500 -3.50 0.38 -6.36
N ASP A 501 -4.47 0.74 -5.50
CA ASP A 501 -5.44 -0.23 -4.99
C ASP A 501 -6.37 -0.68 -6.13
N ARG A 502 -6.65 -1.98 -6.18
CA ARG A 502 -7.55 -2.56 -7.21
C ARG A 502 -9.01 -2.24 -6.91
N GLU A 503 -9.37 -2.15 -5.65
CA GLU A 503 -10.75 -2.00 -5.18
C GLU A 503 -10.92 -0.74 -4.35
N ALA A 504 -12.13 -0.16 -4.38
CA ALA A 504 -12.51 0.91 -3.50
C ALA A 504 -12.84 0.34 -2.11
N LYS A 505 -12.36 1.02 -1.06
CA LYS A 505 -12.64 0.67 0.33
C LYS A 505 -13.80 1.51 0.84
N CYS A 506 -14.73 0.87 1.55
CA CYS A 506 -15.82 1.52 2.25
C CYS A 506 -15.45 1.68 3.72
N PHE A 507 -15.51 2.89 4.26
CA PHE A 507 -15.14 3.17 5.65
C PHE A 507 -15.96 4.30 6.23
N ILE A 508 -16.00 4.39 7.56
CA ILE A 508 -16.59 5.49 8.31
C ILE A 508 -15.48 6.48 8.65
N ASN A 509 -15.62 7.74 8.20
CA ASN A 509 -14.70 8.80 8.61
C ASN A 509 -14.95 9.17 10.07
N GLN A 510 -13.96 8.94 10.93
CA GLN A 510 -14.04 9.26 12.36
C GLN A 510 -13.40 10.63 12.70
N GLN A 511 -12.93 11.36 11.71
CA GLN A 511 -12.22 12.60 11.92
C GLN A 511 -13.19 13.79 12.07
N THR A 512 -12.91 14.65 13.03
CA THR A 512 -13.43 16.01 13.06
C THR A 512 -12.36 16.95 12.51
N GLY A 513 -12.73 17.84 11.58
CA GLY A 513 -11.80 18.74 10.91
C GLY A 513 -11.77 20.14 11.55
N PHE A 514 -10.56 20.68 11.67
CA PHE A 514 -10.27 22.05 12.12
C PHE A 514 -9.40 22.74 11.07
N CYS A 515 -9.99 23.75 10.41
CA CYS A 515 -9.36 24.46 9.30
C CYS A 515 -8.76 25.77 9.78
N ASN A 516 -7.43 25.88 9.76
CA ASN A 516 -6.73 27.11 10.08
C ASN A 516 -6.73 28.03 8.86
N MET A 517 -7.37 29.20 8.97
CA MET A 517 -7.53 30.15 7.88
C MET A 517 -7.21 31.58 8.32
N ASN A 518 -6.75 32.41 7.39
CA ASN A 518 -6.58 33.83 7.63
C ASN A 518 -7.85 34.58 7.28
N ASP A 519 -8.55 34.15 6.23
CA ASP A 519 -9.77 34.81 5.73
C ASP A 519 -10.98 33.88 5.85
N THR A 520 -12.18 34.46 5.87
CA THR A 520 -13.43 33.68 5.87
C THR A 520 -13.56 32.90 4.54
N PRO A 521 -13.79 31.59 4.57
CA PRO A 521 -13.89 30.80 3.36
C PRO A 521 -15.13 31.15 2.53
N LYS A 522 -14.96 31.19 1.22
CA LYS A 522 -16.08 31.22 0.28
C LYS A 522 -16.47 29.78 -0.01
N ILE A 523 -17.73 29.42 0.16
CA ILE A 523 -18.23 28.07 -0.05
C ILE A 523 -19.23 28.08 -1.19
N ASN A 524 -18.91 27.33 -2.26
CA ASN A 524 -19.81 27.14 -3.38
C ASN A 524 -20.94 26.20 -2.97
N GLY A 525 -22.21 26.64 -3.15
CA GLY A 525 -23.37 25.85 -2.72
C GLY A 525 -23.61 25.91 -1.20
N PHE A 526 -23.35 27.06 -0.56
CA PHE A 526 -23.57 27.28 0.87
C PHE A 526 -25.07 27.37 1.21
N GLN A 527 -25.72 26.20 1.25
CA GLN A 527 -27.13 26.05 1.60
C GLN A 527 -27.31 25.67 3.08
N SER A 528 -28.54 25.55 3.55
CA SER A 528 -28.84 25.27 4.97
C SER A 528 -28.18 24.01 5.52
N ASP A 529 -28.10 22.97 4.73
CA ASP A 529 -27.48 21.69 5.10
C ASP A 529 -25.95 21.73 5.23
N VAL A 530 -25.30 22.64 4.51
CA VAL A 530 -23.86 22.93 4.66
C VAL A 530 -23.64 23.91 5.80
N LYS A 531 -24.50 24.92 5.92
CA LYS A 531 -24.41 25.95 6.94
C LYS A 531 -24.40 25.38 8.36
N ILE A 532 -25.25 24.39 8.65
CA ILE A 532 -25.30 23.74 9.97
C ILE A 532 -24.05 22.92 10.31
N ARG A 533 -23.24 22.56 9.31
CA ARG A 533 -22.00 21.80 9.48
C ARG A 533 -20.80 22.69 9.76
N CYS A 534 -20.83 23.93 9.28
CA CYS A 534 -19.70 24.84 9.35
C CYS A 534 -19.76 25.68 10.64
N VAL A 535 -18.74 25.57 11.46
CA VAL A 535 -18.57 26.36 12.68
C VAL A 535 -17.40 27.30 12.48
N ALA A 536 -17.66 28.61 12.45
CA ALA A 536 -16.63 29.62 12.34
C ALA A 536 -16.27 30.16 13.72
N VAL A 537 -15.01 30.09 14.09
CA VAL A 537 -14.48 30.61 15.35
C VAL A 537 -13.34 31.57 15.01
N ARG A 538 -13.40 32.79 15.57
CA ARG A 538 -12.34 33.78 15.37
C ARG A 538 -11.32 33.71 16.50
N THR A 539 -10.04 33.82 16.16
CA THR A 539 -8.98 34.04 17.14
C THR A 539 -9.06 35.50 17.64
N ALA A 540 -8.73 35.71 18.90
CA ALA A 540 -8.87 36.99 19.55
C ALA A 540 -7.69 37.94 19.29
N TYR A 541 -6.49 37.36 19.19
CA TYR A 541 -5.27 38.15 19.20
C TYR A 541 -4.39 37.85 17.98
N SER A 542 -3.52 38.82 17.66
CA SER A 542 -2.40 38.68 16.74
C SER A 542 -1.12 39.01 17.50
N TYR A 543 -0.15 38.13 17.39
CA TYR A 543 1.10 38.23 18.14
C TYR A 543 2.20 38.79 17.24
N VAL A 544 2.86 39.85 17.72
CA VAL A 544 3.99 40.51 17.05
C VAL A 544 5.27 40.25 17.81
N THR A 545 6.41 40.27 17.14
CA THR A 545 7.71 40.09 17.81
C THR A 545 7.91 41.10 18.95
N PRO A 546 8.49 40.70 20.08
CA PRO A 546 8.66 41.61 21.22
C PRO A 546 9.40 42.91 20.87
N SER A 547 10.35 42.83 19.93
CA SER A 547 11.07 44.03 19.44
C SER A 547 10.24 44.97 18.58
N GLU A 548 9.12 44.53 18.04
CA GLU A 548 8.22 45.30 17.21
C GLU A 548 6.94 45.73 17.96
N TYR A 549 6.74 45.18 19.17
CA TYR A 549 5.58 45.49 20.00
C TYR A 549 5.81 46.81 20.78
N ASP A 550 4.97 47.77 20.55
CA ASP A 550 4.91 49.03 21.31
C ASP A 550 3.51 49.21 21.85
N GLU A 551 3.36 49.18 23.16
CA GLU A 551 2.05 49.31 23.85
C GLU A 551 1.32 50.61 23.49
N ALA A 552 2.05 51.67 23.22
CA ALA A 552 1.46 52.98 22.92
C ALA A 552 0.80 53.05 21.52
N THR A 553 1.30 52.21 20.58
CA THR A 553 0.82 52.20 19.18
C THR A 553 0.14 50.90 18.79
N ALA A 554 0.19 49.86 19.66
CA ALA A 554 -0.41 48.56 19.42
C ALA A 554 -1.92 48.63 19.27
N ARG A 555 -2.46 47.87 18.31
CA ARG A 555 -3.90 47.72 18.16
C ARG A 555 -4.47 46.91 19.32
N PRO A 556 -5.75 47.08 19.69
CA PRO A 556 -6.36 46.42 20.84
C PRO A 556 -6.23 44.88 20.86
N PHE A 557 -6.10 44.27 19.69
CA PHE A 557 -5.97 42.82 19.54
C PHE A 557 -4.52 42.37 19.38
N GLN A 558 -3.54 43.28 19.32
CA GLN A 558 -2.11 42.91 19.24
C GLN A 558 -1.55 42.62 20.63
N ARG A 559 -0.70 41.62 20.70
CA ARG A 559 0.02 41.22 21.91
C ARG A 559 1.49 40.90 21.56
N PRO A 560 2.41 41.03 22.52
CA PRO A 560 3.77 40.56 22.30
C PRO A 560 3.78 39.04 22.18
N ALA A 561 4.54 38.51 21.22
CA ALA A 561 4.72 37.10 21.05
C ALA A 561 5.60 36.53 22.19
N ASP A 562 5.28 35.35 22.67
CA ASP A 562 6.19 34.54 23.48
C ASP A 562 7.05 33.71 22.52
N PRO A 563 8.36 34.05 22.35
CA PRO A 563 9.22 33.33 21.40
C PRO A 563 9.46 31.89 21.82
N ASP A 564 9.35 31.61 23.11
CA ASP A 564 9.70 30.31 23.69
C ASP A 564 8.49 29.35 23.75
N ILE A 565 7.32 29.77 23.27
CA ILE A 565 6.09 28.97 23.42
C ILE A 565 6.18 27.58 22.76
N LYS A 566 6.81 27.48 21.59
CA LYS A 566 6.95 26.19 20.88
C LYS A 566 8.17 25.41 21.30
N ASP A 567 9.28 26.09 21.49
CA ASP A 567 10.58 25.44 21.64
C ASP A 567 10.93 25.15 23.12
N VAL A 568 10.28 25.87 24.05
CA VAL A 568 10.47 25.66 25.50
C VAL A 568 9.18 25.22 26.18
N PHE A 569 8.11 26.03 26.11
CA PHE A 569 6.87 25.74 26.85
C PHE A 569 6.24 24.41 26.43
N LEU A 570 6.03 24.19 25.13
CA LEU A 570 5.44 22.94 24.61
C LEU A 570 6.38 21.73 24.67
N GLN A 571 7.65 21.91 25.05
CA GLN A 571 8.57 20.79 25.26
C GLN A 571 8.61 20.30 26.71
N ARG A 572 7.96 21.01 27.63
CA ARG A 572 7.87 20.62 29.04
C ARG A 572 6.95 19.42 29.18
N PRO A 573 7.43 18.28 29.75
CA PRO A 573 6.58 17.07 29.89
C PRO A 573 5.29 17.30 30.68
N GLU A 574 5.31 18.14 31.71
CA GLU A 574 4.15 18.52 32.51
C GLU A 574 3.11 19.31 31.73
N VAL A 575 3.53 20.16 30.78
CA VAL A 575 2.65 20.92 29.88
C VAL A 575 1.96 20.00 28.87
N ILE A 576 2.71 19.02 28.35
CA ILE A 576 2.16 18.02 27.44
C ILE A 576 1.12 17.12 28.11
N ARG A 577 1.29 16.85 29.43
CA ARG A 577 0.33 16.07 30.23
C ARG A 577 -0.90 16.87 30.66
N ALA A 578 -0.74 18.18 30.89
CA ALA A 578 -1.79 19.09 31.29
C ALA A 578 -2.80 19.37 30.17
#